data_fe5c897bb2073305c976c4ba98222038
#
_entry.id   fe5c897bb2073305c976c4ba98222038
#
_cell.length_a   1.000
_cell.length_b   1.000
_cell.length_c   1.000
_cell.angle_alpha   90.00
_cell.angle_beta   90.00
_cell.angle_gamma   90.00
#
_symmetry.space_group_name_H-M   'P 1'
#
loop_
_entity.id
_entity.type
_entity.pdbx_description
1 polymer ?
#
loop_
_entity_poly.entity_id
_entity_poly.type
_entity_poly.pdbx_seq_one_letter_code
_entity_poly.pdbx_strand_id
1 'polypeptide(L)'
;MLKDYFSSLIDFKEFHDKLNKKSIGRNIIINGIDEFEIDQSFSIVMFSVEGTKLASKNSLNYSKKIRKKLYRLSWGGWNIKILDLGFFKIGNQNSDTQFALREILEKLASMQIKVVVLNLNNNLIFDFYYALKQNNNIVNIVSVDNKIPENSKDSPLRKILDDENCKLGEYSNVGFQKHINNLDEIKLFENMMFETHSLGKVKNKIINTEPIFRNSDLVNISIRAVKSGDINNSHEFTNGLSSYEFCSLCRFAGLSTNLNLISFKSDYQSSAISSLISEGIWYAIDGMDSVVEENIDVNSDNYIFYNVSVDNFDLKFVKSLLSNRWWVCLENINLVQMEKTYIPCVEDDYLLSKNSVLSDRILTRIKNKIT
;
A
#
# COMPACT_ATOMS: atom_id res chain seq x y z
N MET A 1 21.03 -18.88 -2.12
CA MET A 1 19.99 -18.61 -1.08
C MET A 1 19.47 -17.18 -1.23
N LEU A 2 18.21 -16.86 -0.80
CA LEU A 2 17.66 -15.49 -0.90
C LEU A 2 18.53 -14.42 -0.21
N LYS A 3 19.18 -14.77 0.89
CA LYS A 3 20.06 -13.88 1.66
C LYS A 3 21.22 -13.30 0.82
N ASP A 4 21.69 -14.02 -0.19
CA ASP A 4 22.85 -13.61 -0.99
C ASP A 4 22.58 -12.39 -1.88
N TYR A 5 21.31 -12.10 -2.14
CA TYR A 5 20.87 -10.90 -2.89
C TYR A 5 20.91 -9.62 -2.05
N PHE A 6 21.23 -9.71 -0.76
CA PHE A 6 21.20 -8.56 0.14
C PHE A 6 22.57 -8.28 0.75
N SER A 7 22.89 -7.01 0.92
CA SER A 7 24.01 -6.55 1.73
C SER A 7 23.56 -6.39 3.17
N SER A 8 24.40 -6.90 4.09
CA SER A 8 24.09 -6.93 5.52
C SER A 8 24.12 -5.54 6.16
N LEU A 9 23.53 -5.47 7.35
CA LEU A 9 23.51 -4.29 8.23
C LEU A 9 24.51 -4.42 9.38
N ILE A 10 25.63 -5.14 9.19
CA ILE A 10 26.62 -5.35 10.24
C ILE A 10 27.15 -4.04 10.84
N ASP A 11 27.23 -2.96 10.04
CA ASP A 11 27.63 -1.62 10.49
C ASP A 11 26.66 -1.01 11.52
N PHE A 12 25.47 -1.59 11.68
CA PHE A 12 24.48 -1.16 12.68
C PHE A 12 24.70 -1.79 14.06
N LYS A 13 25.59 -2.74 14.22
CA LYS A 13 25.76 -3.51 15.46
C LYS A 13 25.98 -2.62 16.68
N GLU A 14 26.92 -1.67 16.59
CA GLU A 14 27.18 -0.73 17.72
C GLU A 14 25.97 0.16 18.05
N PHE A 15 25.25 0.60 17.01
CA PHE A 15 24.03 1.38 17.19
C PHE A 15 22.90 0.53 17.79
N HIS A 16 22.72 -0.70 17.29
CA HIS A 16 21.74 -1.65 17.78
C HIS A 16 21.95 -1.97 19.25
N ASP A 17 23.19 -2.20 19.69
CA ASP A 17 23.51 -2.55 21.08
C ASP A 17 23.15 -1.43 22.09
N LYS A 18 23.12 -0.18 21.62
CA LYS A 18 22.72 1.01 22.41
C LYS A 18 21.22 1.28 22.43
N LEU A 19 20.40 0.52 21.67
CA LEU A 19 18.96 0.73 21.63
C LEU A 19 18.26 0.27 22.90
N ASN A 20 17.15 0.94 23.22
CA ASN A 20 16.25 0.52 24.29
C ASN A 20 15.65 -0.86 23.98
N LYS A 21 15.55 -1.75 24.97
CA LYS A 21 14.97 -3.09 24.83
C LYS A 21 13.52 -3.09 24.32
N LYS A 22 12.78 -2.01 24.53
CA LYS A 22 11.39 -1.83 24.07
C LYS A 22 11.29 -1.18 22.68
N SER A 23 12.41 -0.93 22.00
CA SER A 23 12.41 -0.34 20.66
C SER A 23 12.25 -1.40 19.57
N ILE A 24 11.78 -0.97 18.38
CA ILE A 24 11.64 -1.86 17.20
C ILE A 24 12.95 -2.60 16.93
N GLY A 25 14.08 -1.88 16.84
CA GLY A 25 15.36 -2.48 16.46
C GLY A 25 15.84 -3.60 17.39
N ARG A 26 15.34 -3.70 18.62
CA ARG A 26 15.65 -4.78 19.57
C ARG A 26 14.66 -5.93 19.53
N ASN A 27 13.57 -5.80 18.76
CA ASN A 27 12.49 -6.78 18.68
C ASN A 27 12.29 -7.34 17.28
N ILE A 28 13.12 -6.94 16.30
CA ILE A 28 13.16 -7.49 14.95
C ILE A 28 14.46 -8.23 14.72
N ILE A 29 14.48 -9.11 13.72
CA ILE A 29 15.69 -9.81 13.27
C ILE A 29 16.37 -9.00 12.18
N ILE A 30 17.68 -8.81 12.25
CA ILE A 30 18.45 -7.93 11.37
C ILE A 30 19.59 -8.72 10.69
N ASN A 31 19.59 -8.70 9.35
CA ASN A 31 20.64 -9.33 8.56
C ASN A 31 22.04 -8.76 8.87
N GLY A 32 22.93 -9.60 9.31
CA GLY A 32 24.31 -9.28 9.71
C GLY A 32 24.49 -9.03 11.20
N ILE A 33 23.40 -8.95 11.99
CA ILE A 33 23.44 -8.90 13.45
C ILE A 33 22.98 -10.22 14.03
N ASP A 34 21.86 -10.76 13.50
CA ASP A 34 21.24 -11.99 13.95
C ASP A 34 21.45 -13.12 12.93
N GLU A 35 21.38 -14.37 13.40
CA GLU A 35 21.30 -15.56 12.56
C GLU A 35 19.82 -15.85 12.21
N PHE A 36 19.54 -16.18 10.95
CA PHE A 36 18.21 -16.50 10.48
C PHE A 36 18.23 -17.32 9.19
N GLU A 37 17.16 -18.04 8.95
CA GLU A 37 16.75 -18.57 7.65
C GLU A 37 15.42 -17.95 7.26
N ILE A 38 15.22 -17.65 5.97
CA ILE A 38 13.98 -17.06 5.48
C ILE A 38 12.97 -18.18 5.27
N ASP A 39 11.96 -18.23 6.13
CA ASP A 39 10.88 -19.21 6.12
C ASP A 39 9.52 -18.55 6.42
N GLN A 40 8.46 -19.33 6.40
CA GLN A 40 7.08 -18.89 6.66
C GLN A 40 6.81 -18.42 8.10
N SER A 41 7.79 -18.54 9.02
CA SER A 41 7.66 -18.01 10.39
C SER A 41 7.73 -16.48 10.44
N PHE A 42 8.26 -15.84 9.39
CA PHE A 42 8.27 -14.40 9.27
C PHE A 42 6.94 -13.89 8.72
N SER A 43 6.35 -12.93 9.41
CA SER A 43 5.16 -12.24 8.92
C SER A 43 5.51 -11.10 7.97
N ILE A 44 6.63 -10.43 8.21
CA ILE A 44 7.08 -9.25 7.45
C ILE A 44 8.57 -9.35 7.14
N VAL A 45 8.92 -9.07 5.90
CA VAL A 45 10.30 -8.84 5.44
C VAL A 45 10.43 -7.40 4.98
N MET A 46 11.49 -6.72 5.42
CA MET A 46 11.79 -5.35 5.01
C MET A 46 13.15 -5.29 4.31
N PHE A 47 13.25 -4.50 3.24
CA PHE A 47 14.52 -4.18 2.60
C PHE A 47 14.46 -2.85 1.84
N SER A 48 15.61 -2.34 1.40
CA SER A 48 15.68 -1.18 0.53
C SER A 48 16.21 -1.54 -0.85
N VAL A 49 15.60 -0.93 -1.87
CA VAL A 49 16.09 -0.94 -3.24
C VAL A 49 16.59 0.44 -3.57
N GLU A 50 17.85 0.52 -4.01
CA GLU A 50 18.49 1.78 -4.34
C GLU A 50 18.45 2.03 -5.85
N GLY A 51 18.65 3.30 -6.24
CA GLY A 51 18.80 3.67 -7.64
C GLY A 51 20.07 3.13 -8.27
N THR A 52 20.39 3.58 -9.48
CA THR A 52 21.56 3.18 -10.26
C THR A 52 22.89 3.31 -9.50
N LYS A 53 23.94 2.59 -9.93
CA LYS A 53 25.28 2.57 -9.31
C LYS A 53 25.87 3.97 -8.99
N LEU A 54 25.51 5.00 -9.77
CA LEU A 54 25.97 6.37 -9.57
C LEU A 54 25.26 7.11 -8.40
N ALA A 55 24.00 6.75 -8.10
CA ALA A 55 23.23 7.33 -7.01
C ALA A 55 23.45 6.61 -5.67
N SER A 56 24.13 5.45 -5.67
CA SER A 56 24.12 4.44 -4.62
C SER A 56 24.65 4.89 -3.26
N LYS A 57 25.69 5.72 -3.17
CA LYS A 57 26.25 6.12 -1.87
C LYS A 57 25.32 7.03 -1.05
N ASN A 58 24.64 7.96 -1.72
CA ASN A 58 23.75 8.91 -1.05
C ASN A 58 22.44 8.22 -0.62
N SER A 59 21.87 7.38 -1.47
CA SER A 59 20.67 6.60 -1.16
C SER A 59 20.91 5.56 -0.06
N LEU A 60 22.07 4.88 -0.08
CA LEU A 60 22.50 3.97 0.99
C LEU A 60 22.53 4.68 2.35
N ASN A 61 23.19 5.84 2.41
CA ASN A 61 23.25 6.63 3.63
C ASN A 61 21.86 7.10 4.08
N TYR A 62 20.98 7.39 3.13
CA TYR A 62 19.63 7.84 3.42
C TYR A 62 18.77 6.70 3.97
N SER A 63 18.82 5.53 3.35
CA SER A 63 18.16 4.32 3.86
C SER A 63 18.65 3.95 5.27
N LYS A 64 19.95 4.11 5.54
CA LYS A 64 20.51 3.98 6.90
C LYS A 64 19.90 4.98 7.89
N LYS A 65 19.66 6.23 7.46
CA LYS A 65 19.02 7.25 8.32
C LYS A 65 17.56 6.86 8.65
N ILE A 66 16.80 6.38 7.68
CA ILE A 66 15.42 5.90 7.90
C ILE A 66 15.44 4.76 8.94
N ARG A 67 16.28 3.74 8.77
CA ARG A 67 16.40 2.62 9.71
C ARG A 67 16.78 3.07 11.13
N LYS A 68 17.75 3.98 11.26
CA LYS A 68 18.15 4.51 12.58
C LYS A 68 17.00 5.20 13.31
N LYS A 69 16.08 5.84 12.59
CA LYS A 69 14.88 6.46 13.17
C LYS A 69 13.84 5.40 13.49
N LEU A 70 13.53 4.51 12.56
CA LEU A 70 12.58 3.40 12.74
C LEU A 70 12.96 2.54 13.95
N TYR A 71 14.22 2.12 14.03
CA TYR A 71 14.68 1.23 15.10
C TYR A 71 14.62 1.86 16.51
N ARG A 72 14.58 3.19 16.61
CA ARG A 72 14.39 3.91 17.89
C ARG A 72 12.94 4.00 18.31
N LEU A 73 11.98 3.82 17.39
CA LEU A 73 10.57 3.86 17.75
C LEU A 73 10.23 2.72 18.70
N SER A 74 9.20 2.92 19.51
CA SER A 74 8.73 1.90 20.43
C SER A 74 8.15 0.71 19.68
N TRP A 75 8.41 -0.50 20.19
CA TRP A 75 7.72 -1.70 19.76
C TRP A 75 6.22 -1.58 20.08
N GLY A 76 5.37 -1.86 19.10
CA GLY A 76 3.91 -1.71 19.24
C GLY A 76 3.23 -2.80 20.07
N GLY A 77 3.99 -3.75 20.63
CA GLY A 77 3.42 -4.91 21.30
C GLY A 77 2.91 -5.99 20.35
N TRP A 78 3.32 -5.91 19.09
CA TRP A 78 2.87 -6.78 18.01
C TRP A 78 3.24 -8.24 18.20
N ASN A 79 2.37 -9.14 17.74
CA ASN A 79 2.58 -10.58 17.75
C ASN A 79 3.04 -11.11 16.37
N ILE A 80 3.91 -10.38 15.70
CA ILE A 80 4.44 -10.68 14.38
C ILE A 80 5.97 -10.71 14.38
N LYS A 81 6.54 -11.55 13.54
CA LYS A 81 8.00 -11.68 13.38
C LYS A 81 8.46 -10.90 12.15
N ILE A 82 9.38 -9.97 12.34
CA ILE A 82 9.86 -9.04 11.32
C ILE A 82 11.34 -9.29 11.06
N LEU A 83 11.72 -9.33 9.77
CA LEU A 83 13.10 -9.46 9.31
C LEU A 83 13.50 -8.26 8.45
N ASP A 84 14.58 -7.56 8.81
CA ASP A 84 15.22 -6.57 7.93
C ASP A 84 16.40 -7.20 7.19
N LEU A 85 16.24 -7.41 5.88
CA LEU A 85 17.27 -7.96 5.01
C LEU A 85 18.37 -6.97 4.63
N GLY A 86 18.16 -5.67 4.89
CA GLY A 86 19.14 -4.63 4.56
C GLY A 86 18.97 -4.07 3.15
N PHE A 87 20.03 -4.11 2.34
CA PHE A 87 20.06 -3.46 1.04
C PHE A 87 20.06 -4.49 -0.07
N PHE A 88 19.12 -4.38 -1.00
CA PHE A 88 19.09 -5.19 -2.20
C PHE A 88 20.30 -4.86 -3.09
N LYS A 89 21.05 -5.88 -3.50
CA LYS A 89 22.24 -5.71 -4.35
C LYS A 89 21.84 -5.40 -5.79
N ILE A 90 22.39 -4.33 -6.32
CA ILE A 90 22.16 -3.92 -7.70
C ILE A 90 23.05 -4.77 -8.63
N GLY A 91 22.45 -5.33 -9.67
CA GLY A 91 23.15 -6.06 -10.75
C GLY A 91 24.03 -5.15 -11.62
N ASN A 92 24.66 -5.74 -12.62
CA ASN A 92 25.49 -4.98 -13.57
C ASN A 92 24.65 -4.10 -14.48
N GLN A 93 23.47 -4.56 -14.86
CA GLN A 93 22.47 -3.84 -15.64
C GLN A 93 21.19 -3.68 -14.85
N ASN A 94 20.35 -2.71 -15.23
CA ASN A 94 19.04 -2.53 -14.60
C ASN A 94 18.13 -3.76 -14.78
N SER A 95 18.21 -4.43 -15.94
CA SER A 95 17.48 -5.69 -16.21
C SER A 95 17.83 -6.79 -15.22
N ASP A 96 19.10 -6.94 -14.85
CA ASP A 96 19.55 -7.96 -13.90
C ASP A 96 18.94 -7.69 -12.51
N THR A 97 18.96 -6.40 -12.11
CA THR A 97 18.37 -5.96 -10.85
C THR A 97 16.87 -6.22 -10.81
N GLN A 98 16.16 -5.87 -11.90
CA GLN A 98 14.70 -6.08 -12.00
C GLN A 98 14.35 -7.55 -11.98
N PHE A 99 15.07 -8.38 -12.74
CA PHE A 99 14.86 -9.82 -12.78
C PHE A 99 15.03 -10.45 -11.39
N ALA A 100 16.16 -10.19 -10.74
CA ALA A 100 16.42 -10.72 -9.40
C ALA A 100 15.41 -10.22 -8.35
N LEU A 101 14.97 -8.95 -8.47
CA LEU A 101 13.95 -8.39 -7.57
C LEU A 101 12.60 -9.11 -7.73
N ARG A 102 12.18 -9.35 -8.98
CA ARG A 102 10.93 -10.08 -9.28
C ARG A 102 10.97 -11.50 -8.72
N GLU A 103 12.05 -12.23 -8.94
CA GLU A 103 12.24 -13.60 -8.45
C GLU A 103 12.14 -13.69 -6.91
N ILE A 104 12.77 -12.73 -6.21
CA ILE A 104 12.72 -12.69 -4.74
C ILE A 104 11.32 -12.36 -4.24
N LEU A 105 10.67 -11.37 -4.82
CA LEU A 105 9.32 -10.97 -4.42
C LEU A 105 8.29 -12.07 -4.70
N GLU A 106 8.40 -12.76 -5.83
CA GLU A 106 7.57 -13.92 -6.15
C GLU A 106 7.72 -15.01 -5.09
N LYS A 107 8.97 -15.30 -4.68
CA LYS A 107 9.23 -16.30 -3.66
C LYS A 107 8.73 -15.88 -2.27
N LEU A 108 8.87 -14.61 -1.88
CA LEU A 108 8.34 -14.11 -0.61
C LEU A 108 6.79 -14.15 -0.61
N ALA A 109 6.15 -13.77 -1.73
CA ALA A 109 4.72 -13.85 -1.89
C ALA A 109 4.20 -15.30 -1.81
N SER A 110 4.90 -16.28 -2.43
CA SER A 110 4.55 -17.70 -2.33
C SER A 110 4.65 -18.26 -0.89
N MET A 111 5.45 -17.63 -0.04
CA MET A 111 5.55 -17.92 1.39
C MET A 111 4.51 -17.17 2.24
N GLN A 112 3.65 -16.34 1.62
CA GLN A 112 2.69 -15.45 2.30
C GLN A 112 3.35 -14.42 3.24
N ILE A 113 4.60 -14.06 2.96
CA ILE A 113 5.34 -13.05 3.72
C ILE A 113 5.03 -11.67 3.14
N LYS A 114 4.54 -10.76 3.97
CA LYS A 114 4.32 -9.36 3.59
C LYS A 114 5.66 -8.62 3.43
N VAL A 115 5.76 -7.78 2.41
CA VAL A 115 7.03 -7.10 2.10
C VAL A 115 6.90 -5.59 2.29
N VAL A 116 7.85 -4.99 3.01
CA VAL A 116 8.02 -3.54 3.12
C VAL A 116 9.26 -3.11 2.34
N VAL A 117 9.08 -2.32 1.29
CA VAL A 117 10.18 -1.86 0.44
C VAL A 117 10.44 -0.36 0.62
N LEU A 118 11.67 -0.01 0.99
CA LEU A 118 12.17 1.36 0.86
C LEU A 118 12.65 1.57 -0.58
N ASN A 119 11.80 2.19 -1.40
CA ASN A 119 12.04 2.41 -2.81
C ASN A 119 12.61 3.83 -3.02
N LEU A 120 13.93 3.93 -3.11
CA LEU A 120 14.63 5.20 -3.20
C LEU A 120 15.05 5.48 -4.66
N ASN A 121 14.35 6.43 -5.29
CA ASN A 121 14.63 6.91 -6.67
C ASN A 121 14.32 5.91 -7.81
N ASN A 122 13.47 4.91 -7.60
CA ASN A 122 13.11 3.95 -8.63
C ASN A 122 11.60 3.95 -8.89
N ASN A 123 11.20 3.66 -10.11
CA ASN A 123 9.80 3.42 -10.46
C ASN A 123 9.58 1.91 -10.69
N LEU A 124 9.40 1.17 -9.59
CA LEU A 124 9.37 -0.28 -9.57
C LEU A 124 7.94 -0.87 -9.50
N ILE A 125 6.90 -0.05 -9.67
CA ILE A 125 5.50 -0.53 -9.54
C ILE A 125 5.23 -1.68 -10.52
N PHE A 126 5.75 -1.59 -11.76
CA PHE A 126 5.59 -2.66 -12.74
C PHE A 126 6.29 -3.95 -12.29
N ASP A 127 7.51 -3.85 -11.74
CA ASP A 127 8.27 -5.01 -11.28
C ASP A 127 7.60 -5.68 -10.06
N PHE A 128 7.04 -4.87 -9.16
CA PHE A 128 6.26 -5.36 -8.02
C PHE A 128 4.99 -6.08 -8.49
N TYR A 129 4.22 -5.46 -9.38
CA TYR A 129 3.04 -6.07 -9.98
C TYR A 129 3.40 -7.39 -10.69
N TYR A 130 4.47 -7.37 -11.51
CA TYR A 130 4.90 -8.54 -12.28
C TYR A 130 5.25 -9.73 -11.38
N ALA A 131 5.89 -9.49 -10.24
CA ALA A 131 6.20 -10.52 -9.27
C ALA A 131 4.94 -11.08 -8.60
N LEU A 132 4.01 -10.21 -8.19
CA LEU A 132 2.79 -10.61 -7.49
C LEU A 132 1.82 -11.37 -8.39
N LYS A 133 1.71 -11.01 -9.67
CA LYS A 133 0.80 -11.68 -10.62
C LYS A 133 1.13 -13.16 -10.85
N GLN A 134 2.33 -13.62 -10.48
CA GLN A 134 2.71 -15.04 -10.60
C GLN A 134 1.95 -15.90 -9.58
N ASN A 135 1.72 -15.38 -8.39
CA ASN A 135 1.05 -16.07 -7.30
C ASN A 135 -0.43 -15.69 -7.17
N ASN A 136 -0.82 -14.49 -7.61
CA ASN A 136 -2.18 -13.98 -7.50
C ASN A 136 -2.93 -14.11 -8.83
N ASN A 137 -4.22 -14.44 -8.78
CA ASN A 137 -5.09 -14.43 -9.96
C ASN A 137 -5.46 -13.00 -10.39
N ILE A 138 -5.60 -12.10 -9.43
CA ILE A 138 -5.90 -10.68 -9.60
C ILE A 138 -4.97 -9.91 -8.69
N VAL A 139 -4.46 -8.76 -9.13
CA VAL A 139 -3.62 -7.85 -8.35
C VAL A 139 -4.28 -6.47 -8.30
N ASN A 140 -4.65 -6.03 -7.10
CA ASN A 140 -5.22 -4.71 -6.85
C ASN A 140 -4.14 -3.74 -6.36
N ILE A 141 -4.04 -2.59 -6.99
CA ILE A 141 -2.99 -1.59 -6.73
C ILE A 141 -3.59 -0.31 -6.17
N VAL A 142 -3.03 0.17 -5.07
CA VAL A 142 -3.30 1.51 -4.55
C VAL A 142 -2.03 2.34 -4.59
N SER A 143 -2.09 3.52 -5.22
CA SER A 143 -1.00 4.50 -5.25
C SER A 143 -1.40 5.75 -4.49
N VAL A 144 -0.65 6.09 -3.43
CA VAL A 144 -0.76 7.37 -2.72
C VAL A 144 0.27 8.30 -3.33
N ASP A 145 -0.18 9.19 -4.21
CA ASP A 145 0.71 10.15 -4.91
C ASP A 145 -0.08 11.43 -5.27
N ASN A 146 0.62 12.55 -5.41
CA ASN A 146 0.03 13.80 -5.87
C ASN A 146 -0.22 13.82 -7.39
N LYS A 147 0.33 12.87 -8.13
CA LYS A 147 0.13 12.68 -9.56
C LYS A 147 -0.55 11.36 -9.88
N ILE A 148 -1.40 11.39 -10.91
CA ILE A 148 -1.90 10.20 -11.58
C ILE A 148 -0.80 9.67 -12.52
N PRO A 149 -0.67 8.35 -12.73
CA PRO A 149 0.29 7.80 -13.69
C PRO A 149 0.06 8.37 -15.09
N GLU A 150 1.15 8.84 -15.71
CA GLU A 150 1.12 9.35 -17.09
C GLU A 150 0.80 8.22 -18.09
N ASN A 151 0.10 8.54 -19.18
CA ASN A 151 -0.15 7.60 -20.26
C ASN A 151 1.00 7.62 -21.29
N SER A 152 2.22 7.42 -20.82
CA SER A 152 3.41 7.28 -21.67
C SER A 152 3.80 5.81 -21.81
N LYS A 153 4.47 5.43 -22.92
CA LYS A 153 4.92 4.04 -23.15
C LYS A 153 5.83 3.50 -22.04
N ASP A 154 6.56 4.40 -21.37
CA ASP A 154 7.47 4.05 -20.30
C ASP A 154 6.80 4.04 -18.91
N SER A 155 5.56 4.50 -18.83
CA SER A 155 4.77 4.49 -17.58
C SER A 155 4.58 3.07 -17.07
N PRO A 156 4.76 2.82 -15.76
CA PRO A 156 4.52 1.51 -15.17
C PRO A 156 3.09 1.01 -15.38
N LEU A 157 2.10 1.89 -15.30
CA LEU A 157 0.70 1.51 -15.52
C LEU A 157 0.48 1.08 -16.97
N ARG A 158 1.07 1.80 -17.93
CA ARG A 158 0.97 1.41 -19.34
C ARG A 158 1.60 0.04 -19.59
N LYS A 159 2.76 -0.23 -19.01
CA LYS A 159 3.42 -1.55 -19.09
C LYS A 159 2.57 -2.67 -18.47
N ILE A 160 1.84 -2.39 -17.40
CA ILE A 160 0.90 -3.33 -16.77
C ILE A 160 -0.26 -3.63 -17.72
N LEU A 161 -0.84 -2.60 -18.34
CA LEU A 161 -1.99 -2.74 -19.24
C LEU A 161 -1.63 -3.39 -20.58
N ASP A 162 -0.41 -3.17 -21.07
CA ASP A 162 0.10 -3.79 -22.31
C ASP A 162 0.62 -5.22 -22.08
N ASP A 163 0.59 -5.73 -20.86
CA ASP A 163 1.00 -7.10 -20.55
C ASP A 163 -0.05 -8.10 -21.08
N GLU A 164 0.36 -9.02 -21.94
CA GLU A 164 -0.51 -10.03 -22.58
C GLU A 164 -1.32 -10.86 -21.56
N ASN A 165 -0.74 -11.11 -20.38
CA ASN A 165 -1.38 -11.78 -19.26
C ASN A 165 -1.67 -10.79 -18.14
N CYS A 166 -2.31 -9.67 -18.45
CA CYS A 166 -2.66 -8.66 -17.45
C CYS A 166 -3.62 -9.25 -16.42
N LYS A 167 -3.22 -9.17 -15.15
CA LYS A 167 -4.02 -9.58 -14.01
C LYS A 167 -4.36 -8.38 -13.09
N LEU A 168 -4.33 -7.16 -13.64
CA LEU A 168 -4.74 -5.98 -12.91
C LEU A 168 -6.25 -6.03 -12.66
N GLY A 169 -6.65 -6.07 -11.39
CA GLY A 169 -8.05 -5.96 -10.98
C GLY A 169 -8.45 -4.49 -10.87
N GLU A 170 -8.02 -3.83 -9.82
CA GLU A 170 -8.34 -2.44 -9.52
C GLU A 170 -7.06 -1.62 -9.42
N TYR A 171 -7.12 -0.39 -9.93
CA TYR A 171 -6.10 0.62 -9.68
C TYR A 171 -6.75 1.85 -9.06
N SER A 172 -6.24 2.27 -7.90
CA SER A 172 -6.74 3.46 -7.21
C SER A 172 -5.61 4.46 -6.98
N ASN A 173 -5.85 5.75 -7.26
CA ASN A 173 -4.94 6.83 -6.89
C ASN A 173 -5.55 7.67 -5.77
N VAL A 174 -4.80 7.88 -4.69
CA VAL A 174 -5.22 8.63 -3.50
C VAL A 174 -4.31 9.84 -3.30
N GLY A 175 -4.90 11.02 -3.22
CA GLY A 175 -4.18 12.26 -2.93
C GLY A 175 -3.79 13.10 -4.15
N PHE A 176 -4.25 12.74 -5.36
CA PHE A 176 -3.91 13.51 -6.56
C PHE A 176 -4.43 14.95 -6.49
N GLN A 177 -3.75 15.86 -7.19
CA GLN A 177 -4.06 17.27 -7.21
C GLN A 177 -4.28 17.76 -8.65
N LYS A 178 -5.48 18.30 -8.95
CA LYS A 178 -5.87 18.68 -10.32
C LYS A 178 -4.91 19.68 -10.98
N HIS A 179 -4.35 20.62 -10.21
CA HIS A 179 -3.49 21.69 -10.75
C HIS A 179 -2.10 21.23 -11.22
N ILE A 180 -1.72 20.00 -10.92
CA ILE A 180 -0.43 19.41 -11.34
C ILE A 180 -0.60 18.16 -12.21
N ASN A 181 -1.82 17.85 -12.61
CA ASN A 181 -2.15 16.73 -13.46
C ASN A 181 -2.86 17.21 -14.74
N ASN A 182 -2.61 16.54 -15.85
CA ASN A 182 -3.31 16.80 -17.10
C ASN A 182 -4.77 16.32 -16.99
N LEU A 183 -5.71 17.17 -17.38
CA LEU A 183 -7.15 16.84 -17.35
C LEU A 183 -7.51 15.65 -18.25
N ASP A 184 -6.82 15.49 -19.38
CA ASP A 184 -7.07 14.37 -20.30
C ASP A 184 -6.59 13.04 -19.71
N GLU A 185 -5.50 13.05 -18.94
CA GLU A 185 -5.03 11.89 -18.20
C GLU A 185 -6.00 11.51 -17.08
N ILE A 186 -6.54 12.51 -16.36
CA ILE A 186 -7.56 12.26 -15.31
C ILE A 186 -8.78 11.60 -15.93
N LYS A 187 -9.30 12.15 -17.04
CA LYS A 187 -10.47 11.59 -17.76
C LYS A 187 -10.19 10.19 -18.30
N LEU A 188 -9.00 9.97 -18.88
CA LEU A 188 -8.61 8.65 -19.37
C LEU A 188 -8.61 7.62 -18.24
N PHE A 189 -8.04 7.98 -17.08
CA PHE A 189 -8.00 7.13 -15.91
C PHE A 189 -9.40 6.80 -15.38
N GLU A 190 -10.28 7.80 -15.33
CA GLU A 190 -11.69 7.61 -14.95
C GLU A 190 -12.46 6.75 -15.98
N ASN A 191 -12.20 6.92 -17.28
CA ASN A 191 -12.82 6.12 -18.35
C ASN A 191 -12.37 4.64 -18.30
N MET A 192 -11.19 4.36 -17.76
CA MET A 192 -10.71 3.00 -17.49
C MET A 192 -11.34 2.41 -16.21
N MET A 193 -12.30 3.10 -15.61
CA MET A 193 -12.97 2.71 -14.36
C MET A 193 -12.03 2.60 -13.15
N PHE A 194 -10.86 3.24 -13.19
CA PHE A 194 -9.96 3.34 -12.06
C PHE A 194 -10.43 4.39 -11.05
N GLU A 195 -10.26 4.10 -9.78
CA GLU A 195 -10.70 5.03 -8.73
C GLU A 195 -9.71 6.18 -8.54
N THR A 196 -10.23 7.42 -8.50
CA THR A 196 -9.45 8.63 -8.23
C THR A 196 -9.99 9.37 -7.01
N HIS A 197 -9.12 9.58 -6.02
CA HIS A 197 -9.45 10.31 -4.82
C HIS A 197 -8.58 11.56 -4.71
N SER A 198 -9.13 12.71 -5.07
CA SER A 198 -8.40 13.98 -4.97
C SER A 198 -8.02 14.31 -3.53
N LEU A 199 -6.94 15.08 -3.36
CA LEU A 199 -6.49 15.57 -2.06
C LEU A 199 -7.63 16.17 -1.24
N GLY A 200 -8.53 16.96 -1.87
CA GLY A 200 -9.67 17.56 -1.19
C GLY A 200 -10.66 16.53 -0.62
N LYS A 201 -10.94 15.45 -1.37
CA LYS A 201 -11.77 14.34 -0.87
C LYS A 201 -11.13 13.66 0.33
N VAL A 202 -9.81 13.37 0.27
CA VAL A 202 -9.05 12.75 1.35
C VAL A 202 -9.07 13.62 2.62
N LYS A 203 -8.82 14.92 2.47
CA LYS A 203 -8.75 15.86 3.61
C LYS A 203 -10.12 16.12 4.25
N ASN A 204 -11.18 16.03 3.50
CA ASN A 204 -12.53 16.24 4.04
C ASN A 204 -12.89 15.18 5.09
N LYS A 205 -12.62 13.91 4.80
CA LYS A 205 -12.86 12.80 5.74
C LYS A 205 -11.95 11.62 5.40
N ILE A 206 -10.77 11.58 6.03
CA ILE A 206 -9.75 10.58 5.73
C ILE A 206 -10.23 9.13 5.92
N ILE A 207 -11.12 8.88 6.88
CA ILE A 207 -11.65 7.54 7.14
C ILE A 207 -12.40 6.97 5.91
N ASN A 208 -12.94 7.82 5.04
CA ASN A 208 -13.63 7.39 3.83
C ASN A 208 -12.67 6.82 2.78
N THR A 209 -11.36 6.94 2.98
CA THR A 209 -10.34 6.29 2.13
C THR A 209 -9.98 4.88 2.59
N GLU A 210 -10.31 4.48 3.82
CA GLU A 210 -9.97 3.14 4.35
C GLU A 210 -10.49 1.99 3.45
N PRO A 211 -11.73 2.01 2.93
CA PRO A 211 -12.22 0.93 2.08
C PRO A 211 -11.44 0.73 0.78
N ILE A 212 -10.73 1.76 0.29
CA ILE A 212 -9.91 1.69 -0.92
C ILE A 212 -8.77 0.68 -0.73
N PHE A 213 -8.24 0.60 0.49
CA PHE A 213 -7.07 -0.24 0.81
C PHE A 213 -7.44 -1.69 1.15
N ARG A 214 -8.69 -2.00 1.50
CA ARG A 214 -9.07 -3.32 2.08
C ARG A 214 -8.68 -4.53 1.27
N ASN A 215 -8.76 -4.43 -0.05
CA ASN A 215 -8.48 -5.53 -0.97
C ASN A 215 -7.19 -5.29 -1.77
N SER A 216 -6.34 -4.34 -1.36
CA SER A 216 -5.10 -4.04 -2.07
C SER A 216 -4.04 -5.10 -1.82
N ASP A 217 -3.43 -5.59 -2.90
CA ASP A 217 -2.27 -6.49 -2.88
C ASP A 217 -0.96 -5.71 -2.86
N LEU A 218 -0.93 -4.60 -3.59
CA LEU A 218 0.21 -3.70 -3.75
C LEU A 218 -0.17 -2.28 -3.39
N VAL A 219 0.52 -1.70 -2.41
CA VAL A 219 0.37 -0.29 -2.05
C VAL A 219 1.68 0.45 -2.27
N ASN A 220 1.66 1.50 -3.09
CA ASN A 220 2.80 2.37 -3.30
C ASN A 220 2.53 3.74 -2.69
N ILE A 221 3.33 4.13 -1.71
CA ILE A 221 3.19 5.39 -0.99
C ILE A 221 4.34 6.32 -1.35
N SER A 222 4.04 7.41 -2.05
CA SER A 222 5.01 8.42 -2.46
C SER A 222 5.04 9.59 -1.48
N ILE A 223 6.25 9.98 -1.09
CA ILE A 223 6.46 11.16 -0.24
C ILE A 223 6.03 12.46 -0.94
N ARG A 224 5.91 12.46 -2.27
CA ARG A 224 5.41 13.60 -3.05
C ARG A 224 3.96 13.97 -2.74
N ALA A 225 3.18 13.05 -2.19
CA ALA A 225 1.81 13.32 -1.76
C ALA A 225 1.75 14.25 -0.53
N VAL A 226 2.85 14.38 0.22
CA VAL A 226 2.92 15.15 1.47
C VAL A 226 3.25 16.61 1.17
N LYS A 227 2.61 17.53 1.90
CA LYS A 227 2.87 18.98 1.76
C LYS A 227 4.33 19.32 2.11
N SER A 228 4.92 20.25 1.37
CA SER A 228 6.35 20.61 1.48
C SER A 228 6.76 21.05 2.89
N GLY A 229 5.86 21.72 3.63
CA GLY A 229 6.14 22.19 4.99
C GLY A 229 6.39 21.06 6.00
N ASP A 230 5.73 19.90 5.85
CA ASP A 230 5.91 18.76 6.76
C ASP A 230 7.19 17.96 6.46
N ILE A 231 7.65 18.00 5.21
CA ILE A 231 8.85 17.26 4.76
C ILE A 231 10.09 18.13 4.62
N ASN A 232 9.96 19.42 4.92
CA ASN A 232 11.04 20.41 4.76
C ASN A 232 11.70 20.34 3.37
N ASN A 233 10.88 20.38 2.32
CA ASN A 233 11.31 20.31 0.94
C ASN A 233 10.75 21.51 0.14
N SER A 234 11.64 22.44 -0.23
CA SER A 234 11.27 23.65 -1.00
C SER A 234 11.00 23.39 -2.48
N HIS A 235 11.26 22.20 -2.99
CA HIS A 235 11.08 21.86 -4.41
C HIS A 235 9.70 21.27 -4.73
N GLU A 236 8.89 20.97 -3.71
CA GLU A 236 7.55 20.41 -3.89
C GLU A 236 6.45 21.46 -3.69
N PHE A 237 5.26 21.07 -4.07
CA PHE A 237 4.08 21.90 -3.91
C PHE A 237 3.72 22.08 -2.43
N THR A 238 3.30 23.30 -2.05
CA THR A 238 2.95 23.60 -0.66
C THR A 238 1.74 22.85 -0.16
N ASN A 239 0.79 22.52 -1.06
CA ASN A 239 -0.39 21.76 -0.72
C ASN A 239 -0.13 20.25 -0.82
N GLY A 240 -0.67 19.48 0.11
CA GLY A 240 -0.48 18.03 0.18
C GLY A 240 -1.09 17.44 1.44
N LEU A 241 -0.88 16.15 1.63
CA LEU A 241 -1.22 15.45 2.85
C LEU A 241 -0.40 15.99 4.01
N SER A 242 -1.01 16.10 5.19
CA SER A 242 -0.26 16.28 6.44
C SER A 242 0.44 14.98 6.86
N SER A 243 1.39 15.08 7.77
CA SER A 243 2.06 13.91 8.37
C SER A 243 1.06 12.95 9.02
N TYR A 244 0.00 13.49 9.66
CA TYR A 244 -1.08 12.69 10.24
C TYR A 244 -1.84 11.89 9.17
N GLU A 245 -2.24 12.54 8.09
CA GLU A 245 -2.96 11.87 6.98
C GLU A 245 -2.08 10.81 6.31
N PHE A 246 -0.80 11.11 6.10
CA PHE A 246 0.17 10.15 5.58
C PHE A 246 0.25 8.89 6.44
N CYS A 247 0.46 9.03 7.75
CA CYS A 247 0.52 7.91 8.69
C CYS A 247 -0.79 7.13 8.75
N SER A 248 -1.95 7.81 8.67
CA SER A 248 -3.26 7.17 8.63
C SER A 248 -3.42 6.29 7.38
N LEU A 249 -3.02 6.80 6.19
CA LEU A 249 -3.05 6.01 4.96
C LEU A 249 -2.09 4.82 5.01
N CYS A 250 -0.91 4.97 5.63
CA CYS A 250 0.00 3.85 5.86
C CYS A 250 -0.66 2.76 6.74
N ARG A 251 -1.37 3.16 7.79
CA ARG A 251 -2.10 2.21 8.64
C ARG A 251 -3.22 1.52 7.88
N PHE A 252 -3.99 2.25 7.06
CA PHE A 252 -5.05 1.65 6.23
C PHE A 252 -4.48 0.64 5.23
N ALA A 253 -3.32 0.93 4.63
CA ALA A 253 -2.62 -0.02 3.78
C ALA A 253 -2.27 -1.31 4.55
N GLY A 254 -1.75 -1.19 5.77
CA GLY A 254 -1.42 -2.33 6.62
C GLY A 254 -2.65 -3.18 6.99
N LEU A 255 -3.82 -2.56 7.13
CA LEU A 255 -5.08 -3.24 7.46
C LEU A 255 -5.67 -4.08 6.30
N SER A 256 -5.08 -4.07 5.10
CA SER A 256 -5.53 -4.94 4.00
C SER A 256 -5.25 -6.40 4.31
N THR A 257 -6.27 -7.25 4.13
CA THR A 257 -6.13 -8.70 4.27
C THR A 257 -5.29 -9.32 3.16
N ASN A 258 -5.30 -8.71 1.97
CA ASN A 258 -4.62 -9.20 0.76
C ASN A 258 -3.22 -8.62 0.58
N LEU A 259 -2.78 -7.70 1.47
CA LEU A 259 -1.50 -7.00 1.29
C LEU A 259 -0.33 -7.97 1.18
N ASN A 260 0.33 -7.95 0.02
CA ASN A 260 1.59 -8.62 -0.23
C ASN A 260 2.78 -7.66 -0.12
N LEU A 261 2.63 -6.42 -0.63
CA LEU A 261 3.72 -5.47 -0.68
C LEU A 261 3.26 -4.03 -0.42
N ILE A 262 3.98 -3.34 0.46
CA ILE A 262 3.92 -1.88 0.62
C ILE A 262 5.28 -1.27 0.26
N SER A 263 5.27 -0.28 -0.65
CA SER A 263 6.45 0.44 -1.11
C SER A 263 6.41 1.89 -0.64
N PHE A 264 7.47 2.35 0.01
CA PHE A 264 7.68 3.75 0.37
C PHE A 264 8.60 4.39 -0.65
N LYS A 265 8.03 5.18 -1.57
CA LYS A 265 8.78 5.87 -2.62
C LYS A 265 9.23 7.24 -2.14
N SER A 266 10.53 7.52 -2.28
CA SER A 266 11.09 8.84 -1.99
C SER A 266 12.08 9.28 -3.04
N ASP A 267 11.73 10.35 -3.75
CA ASP A 267 12.61 11.03 -4.72
C ASP A 267 13.49 12.10 -4.03
N TYR A 268 13.22 12.41 -2.77
CA TYR A 268 13.90 13.47 -2.00
C TYR A 268 14.46 12.92 -0.69
N GLN A 269 15.44 13.64 -0.16
CA GLN A 269 16.14 13.23 1.04
C GLN A 269 16.23 14.40 2.04
N SER A 270 15.53 14.28 3.16
CA SER A 270 15.66 15.20 4.29
C SER A 270 15.55 14.42 5.63
N SER A 271 15.89 15.10 6.72
CA SER A 271 15.69 14.51 8.06
C SER A 271 14.20 14.35 8.37
N ALA A 272 13.36 15.30 7.95
CA ALA A 272 11.91 15.24 8.14
C ALA A 272 11.31 14.06 7.36
N ILE A 273 11.67 13.89 6.07
CA ILE A 273 11.21 12.76 5.25
C ILE A 273 11.62 11.42 5.89
N SER A 274 12.87 11.31 6.35
CA SER A 274 13.31 10.05 6.99
C SER A 274 12.58 9.75 8.29
N SER A 275 12.14 10.76 9.07
CA SER A 275 11.25 10.56 10.22
C SER A 275 9.88 10.09 9.77
N LEU A 276 9.28 10.81 8.82
CA LEU A 276 7.92 10.53 8.37
C LEU A 276 7.79 9.13 7.74
N ILE A 277 8.77 8.70 6.91
CA ILE A 277 8.79 7.34 6.38
C ILE A 277 8.92 6.31 7.52
N SER A 278 9.76 6.58 8.51
CA SER A 278 9.91 5.67 9.67
C SER A 278 8.61 5.52 10.46
N GLU A 279 7.89 6.62 10.67
CA GLU A 279 6.57 6.62 11.30
C GLU A 279 5.53 5.92 10.42
N GLY A 280 5.53 6.19 9.10
CA GLY A 280 4.65 5.51 8.14
C GLY A 280 4.85 3.99 8.14
N ILE A 281 6.10 3.51 8.20
CA ILE A 281 6.40 2.08 8.34
C ILE A 281 5.85 1.54 9.65
N TRP A 282 6.03 2.27 10.76
CA TRP A 282 5.50 1.88 12.06
C TRP A 282 3.98 1.69 12.00
N TYR A 283 3.25 2.68 11.44
CA TYR A 283 1.80 2.61 11.30
C TYR A 283 1.33 1.52 10.33
N ALA A 284 2.09 1.25 9.26
CA ALA A 284 1.80 0.14 8.36
C ALA A 284 1.93 -1.22 9.07
N ILE A 285 2.98 -1.40 9.86
CA ILE A 285 3.19 -2.62 10.67
C ILE A 285 2.08 -2.77 11.72
N ASP A 286 1.70 -1.67 12.40
CA ASP A 286 0.59 -1.66 13.36
C ASP A 286 -0.73 -2.07 12.68
N GLY A 287 -0.97 -1.60 11.46
CA GLY A 287 -2.08 -2.06 10.63
C GLY A 287 -2.02 -3.55 10.31
N MET A 288 -0.86 -4.06 9.91
CA MET A 288 -0.66 -5.47 9.56
C MET A 288 -0.90 -6.43 10.73
N ASP A 289 -0.50 -6.02 11.95
CA ASP A 289 -0.77 -6.80 13.17
C ASP A 289 -2.23 -6.71 13.61
N SER A 290 -2.92 -5.62 13.28
CA SER A 290 -4.31 -5.35 13.65
C SER A 290 -5.34 -5.89 12.64
N VAL A 291 -4.93 -6.66 11.64
CA VAL A 291 -5.85 -7.21 10.63
C VAL A 291 -6.86 -8.12 11.27
N VAL A 292 -8.14 -7.87 10.97
CA VAL A 292 -9.25 -8.77 11.33
C VAL A 292 -9.71 -9.45 10.05
N GLU A 293 -9.64 -10.78 10.02
CA GLU A 293 -10.22 -11.56 8.94
C GLU A 293 -11.74 -11.56 9.07
N GLU A 294 -12.41 -11.13 8.01
CA GLU A 294 -13.85 -11.00 7.97
C GLU A 294 -14.44 -12.07 7.05
N ASN A 295 -15.27 -12.94 7.64
CA ASN A 295 -16.06 -13.92 6.90
C ASN A 295 -17.52 -13.57 7.07
N ILE A 296 -18.09 -12.81 6.13
CA ILE A 296 -19.46 -12.30 6.22
C ILE A 296 -20.45 -13.44 6.05
N ASP A 297 -21.00 -13.90 7.17
CA ASP A 297 -22.06 -14.92 7.22
C ASP A 297 -23.34 -14.31 7.79
N VAL A 298 -24.46 -14.51 7.08
CA VAL A 298 -25.80 -14.03 7.49
C VAL A 298 -26.30 -14.68 8.78
N ASN A 299 -25.76 -15.83 9.15
CA ASN A 299 -26.15 -16.55 10.38
C ASN A 299 -25.24 -16.21 11.57
N SER A 300 -24.23 -15.35 11.38
CA SER A 300 -23.30 -14.97 12.44
C SER A 300 -23.75 -13.71 13.18
N ASP A 301 -23.77 -13.75 14.50
CA ASP A 301 -24.07 -12.61 15.37
C ASP A 301 -23.00 -11.49 15.28
N ASN A 302 -21.89 -11.75 14.59
CA ASN A 302 -20.81 -10.75 14.36
C ASN A 302 -21.15 -9.70 13.31
N TYR A 303 -22.27 -9.84 12.59
CA TYR A 303 -22.65 -8.94 11.50
C TYR A 303 -24.09 -8.43 11.65
N ILE A 304 -24.26 -7.14 11.39
CA ILE A 304 -25.59 -6.50 11.31
C ILE A 304 -25.87 -6.16 9.86
N PHE A 305 -27.05 -6.55 9.39
CA PHE A 305 -27.50 -6.33 8.02
C PHE A 305 -28.57 -5.24 7.94
N TYR A 306 -28.45 -4.34 6.95
CA TYR A 306 -29.40 -3.27 6.68
C TYR A 306 -29.79 -3.31 5.21
N ASN A 307 -31.08 -3.43 4.91
CA ASN A 307 -31.60 -3.38 3.55
C ASN A 307 -32.06 -1.93 3.24
N VAL A 308 -31.64 -1.42 2.11
CA VAL A 308 -31.96 -0.05 1.65
C VAL A 308 -32.24 -0.11 0.16
N SER A 309 -33.41 0.38 -0.27
CA SER A 309 -33.77 0.52 -1.69
C SER A 309 -33.55 1.97 -2.11
N VAL A 310 -32.78 2.19 -3.17
CA VAL A 310 -32.49 3.50 -3.76
C VAL A 310 -32.72 3.40 -5.27
N ASP A 311 -33.68 4.16 -5.79
CA ASP A 311 -34.13 4.07 -7.17
C ASP A 311 -34.49 2.61 -7.55
N ASN A 312 -33.77 2.04 -8.49
CA ASN A 312 -33.98 0.65 -8.97
C ASN A 312 -33.00 -0.36 -8.34
N PHE A 313 -32.28 0.02 -7.29
CA PHE A 313 -31.25 -0.83 -6.66
C PHE A 313 -31.67 -1.22 -5.25
N ASP A 314 -31.65 -2.52 -4.98
CA ASP A 314 -31.75 -3.06 -3.62
C ASP A 314 -30.33 -3.33 -3.09
N LEU A 315 -29.96 -2.58 -2.07
CA LEU A 315 -28.64 -2.60 -1.44
C LEU A 315 -28.75 -3.27 -0.09
N LYS A 316 -27.86 -4.23 0.17
CA LYS A 316 -27.71 -4.83 1.49
C LYS A 316 -26.40 -4.37 2.10
N PHE A 317 -26.48 -3.49 3.08
CA PHE A 317 -25.32 -3.06 3.86
C PHE A 317 -25.04 -4.04 4.99
N VAL A 318 -23.78 -4.25 5.27
CA VAL A 318 -23.30 -5.12 6.34
C VAL A 318 -22.31 -4.36 7.21
N LYS A 319 -22.54 -4.36 8.52
CA LYS A 319 -21.61 -3.84 9.52
C LYS A 319 -21.02 -4.99 10.32
N SER A 320 -19.71 -5.09 10.39
CA SER A 320 -19.02 -5.99 11.31
C SER A 320 -19.00 -5.41 12.73
N LEU A 321 -19.30 -6.23 13.71
CA LEU A 321 -19.13 -5.93 15.13
C LEU A 321 -17.70 -6.19 15.61
N LEU A 322 -16.89 -6.94 14.83
CA LEU A 322 -15.49 -7.23 15.14
C LEU A 322 -14.56 -6.06 14.82
N SER A 323 -14.74 -5.48 13.63
CA SER A 323 -13.87 -4.41 13.13
C SER A 323 -14.53 -3.04 12.99
N ASN A 324 -15.87 -2.95 13.17
CA ASN A 324 -16.71 -1.80 12.82
C ASN A 324 -16.66 -1.39 11.34
N ARG A 325 -16.17 -2.25 10.46
CA ARG A 325 -16.11 -2.04 9.02
C ARG A 325 -17.48 -2.28 8.38
N TRP A 326 -17.67 -1.65 7.21
CA TRP A 326 -18.90 -1.74 6.44
C TRP A 326 -18.65 -2.29 5.05
N TRP A 327 -19.63 -3.00 4.53
CA TRP A 327 -19.70 -3.48 3.14
C TRP A 327 -21.10 -3.25 2.59
N VAL A 328 -21.20 -3.20 1.26
CA VAL A 328 -22.48 -3.22 0.53
C VAL A 328 -22.49 -4.35 -0.47
N CYS A 329 -23.60 -5.09 -0.53
CA CYS A 329 -23.89 -6.10 -1.53
C CYS A 329 -25.06 -5.62 -2.40
N LEU A 330 -24.96 -5.85 -3.71
CA LEU A 330 -26.00 -5.53 -4.69
C LEU A 330 -26.83 -6.81 -4.91
N GLU A 331 -28.10 -6.85 -4.48
CA GLU A 331 -28.90 -8.07 -4.51
C GLU A 331 -29.63 -8.31 -5.85
N ASN A 332 -30.03 -7.26 -6.58
CA ASN A 332 -30.92 -7.34 -7.76
C ASN A 332 -30.29 -6.93 -9.10
N ILE A 333 -28.98 -6.96 -9.23
CA ILE A 333 -28.38 -6.83 -10.55
C ILE A 333 -28.41 -8.24 -11.16
N ASN A 334 -29.25 -8.42 -12.18
CA ASN A 334 -29.38 -9.66 -12.99
C ASN A 334 -28.05 -10.01 -13.67
N LEU A 335 -27.08 -10.49 -12.88
CA LEU A 335 -25.85 -11.06 -13.38
C LEU A 335 -25.97 -12.57 -13.21
N VAL A 336 -26.10 -13.23 -14.35
CA VAL A 336 -26.06 -14.68 -14.50
C VAL A 336 -24.85 -15.20 -13.71
N GLN A 337 -25.10 -15.95 -12.62
CA GLN A 337 -24.11 -16.72 -11.84
C GLN A 337 -22.95 -15.91 -11.23
N MET A 338 -23.20 -14.95 -10.33
CA MET A 338 -22.11 -14.42 -9.52
C MET A 338 -22.36 -14.66 -8.02
N GLU A 339 -21.33 -15.16 -7.36
CA GLU A 339 -21.24 -15.20 -5.90
C GLU A 339 -21.50 -13.80 -5.33
N LYS A 340 -22.19 -13.73 -4.19
CA LYS A 340 -22.47 -12.47 -3.49
C LYS A 340 -21.16 -11.73 -3.22
N THR A 341 -20.91 -10.66 -3.95
CA THR A 341 -19.70 -9.84 -3.77
C THR A 341 -19.98 -8.68 -2.83
N TYR A 342 -19.30 -8.67 -1.70
CA TYR A 342 -19.35 -7.59 -0.73
C TYR A 342 -18.32 -6.51 -1.10
N ILE A 343 -18.79 -5.31 -1.41
CA ILE A 343 -17.98 -4.15 -1.78
C ILE A 343 -17.64 -3.40 -0.49
N PRO A 344 -16.35 -3.17 -0.17
CA PRO A 344 -15.97 -2.35 0.97
C PRO A 344 -16.55 -0.94 0.90
N CYS A 345 -17.16 -0.47 1.98
CA CYS A 345 -17.73 0.89 2.07
C CYS A 345 -17.55 1.46 3.49
N VAL A 346 -18.08 2.64 3.73
CA VAL A 346 -18.12 3.30 5.04
C VAL A 346 -19.56 3.50 5.50
N GLU A 347 -19.74 3.83 6.78
CA GLU A 347 -21.05 4.16 7.35
C GLU A 347 -21.75 5.33 6.61
N ASP A 348 -20.97 6.32 6.13
CA ASP A 348 -21.50 7.43 5.35
C ASP A 348 -22.19 6.96 4.07
N ASP A 349 -21.70 5.92 3.41
CA ASP A 349 -22.32 5.36 2.20
C ASP A 349 -23.72 4.80 2.52
N TYR A 350 -23.85 4.12 3.68
CA TYR A 350 -25.14 3.66 4.18
C TYR A 350 -26.08 4.83 4.50
N LEU A 351 -25.59 5.87 5.20
CA LEU A 351 -26.39 7.02 5.58
C LEU A 351 -26.87 7.82 4.36
N LEU A 352 -26.02 7.99 3.33
CA LEU A 352 -26.40 8.60 2.05
C LEU A 352 -27.48 7.77 1.36
N SER A 353 -27.30 6.45 1.27
CA SER A 353 -28.27 5.56 0.62
C SER A 353 -29.61 5.54 1.36
N LYS A 354 -29.63 5.62 2.69
CA LYS A 354 -30.86 5.80 3.48
C LYS A 354 -31.62 7.10 3.13
N ASN A 355 -30.90 8.11 2.67
CA ASN A 355 -31.47 9.38 2.19
C ASN A 355 -31.69 9.39 0.66
N SER A 356 -31.78 8.23 0.02
CA SER A 356 -31.96 8.05 -1.42
C SER A 356 -30.86 8.67 -2.30
N VAL A 357 -29.62 8.71 -1.80
CA VAL A 357 -28.44 9.21 -2.53
C VAL A 357 -27.38 8.11 -2.58
N LEU A 358 -26.97 7.73 -3.78
CA LEU A 358 -25.83 6.80 -3.96
C LEU A 358 -24.52 7.58 -3.92
N SER A 359 -23.55 7.09 -3.17
CA SER A 359 -22.21 7.67 -3.18
C SER A 359 -21.49 7.39 -4.51
N ASP A 360 -20.55 8.28 -4.89
CA ASP A 360 -19.72 8.12 -6.10
C ASP A 360 -19.08 6.71 -6.16
N ARG A 361 -18.64 6.21 -5.02
CA ARG A 361 -18.01 4.89 -4.90
C ARG A 361 -18.97 3.76 -5.28
N ILE A 362 -20.17 3.74 -4.70
CA ILE A 362 -21.19 2.73 -5.00
C ILE A 362 -21.59 2.83 -6.48
N LEU A 363 -21.81 4.06 -6.99
CA LEU A 363 -22.16 4.30 -8.39
C LEU A 363 -21.07 3.75 -9.35
N THR A 364 -19.80 4.01 -9.06
CA THR A 364 -18.69 3.50 -9.88
C THR A 364 -18.66 1.97 -9.87
N ARG A 365 -18.86 1.35 -8.71
CA ARG A 365 -18.89 -0.12 -8.59
C ARG A 365 -20.09 -0.76 -9.27
N ILE A 366 -21.24 -0.10 -9.25
CA ILE A 366 -22.44 -0.53 -10.01
C ILE A 366 -22.13 -0.50 -11.51
N LYS A 367 -21.57 0.61 -12.01
CA LYS A 367 -21.20 0.75 -13.44
C LYS A 367 -20.21 -0.33 -13.87
N ASN A 368 -19.16 -0.59 -13.09
CA ASN A 368 -18.16 -1.63 -13.39
C ASN A 368 -18.72 -3.05 -13.44
N LYS A 369 -19.92 -3.29 -12.87
CA LYS A 369 -20.57 -4.62 -12.89
C LYS A 369 -21.59 -4.75 -14.02
N ILE A 370 -22.04 -3.64 -14.58
CA ILE A 370 -23.05 -3.62 -15.67
C ILE A 370 -22.36 -3.61 -17.04
N THR A 371 -21.13 -3.10 -17.14
CA THR A 371 -20.28 -3.14 -18.34
C THR A 371 -19.47 -4.40 -18.41
#